data_bf4a3f7021654444faf3fe3a2240eee7
#
_entry.id   bf4a3f7021654444faf3fe3a2240eee7
#
_cell.length_a   1.000
_cell.length_b   1.000
_cell.length_c   1.000
_cell.angle_alpha   90.00
_cell.angle_beta   90.00
_cell.angle_gamma   90.00
#
_symmetry.space_group_name_H-M   'P 1'
#
loop_
_entity.id
_entity.type
_entity.pdbx_description
1 polymer ?
#
loop_
_entity_poly.entity_id
_entity_poly.type
_entity_poly.pdbx_seq_one_letter_code
_entity_poly.pdbx_strand_id
1 'polypeptide(L)'
;MKNAMIFAAGLGTRLKPYTDHCPKAMVEVAGRPMIAHQLLRLRDAGFHRVVVNVHHYAEQIIDYVNANGAFGLEVLFSDERGQLLDTGGGIRKAISLFDADSPVLIHNVDIFSNADLETLYLDHEEKGADASLLVSKRETSRYFVFDDANRLVAWKNIHTGEVRTVYDGLQDAIESLEGDNEQYRLRAFSGIHVISPSLFPLLQQQQEVFSITNFYWQNALLHRFCCVEAPRDFHWVDAGKPEALAKAAEVVSLSY
;
A
#
# COMPACT_ATOMS: atom_id res chain seq x y z
N MET A 1 -10.77 16.18 5.91
CA MET A 1 -9.29 16.42 5.70
C MET A 1 -8.71 15.18 5.06
N LYS A 2 -7.89 15.26 3.97
CA LYS A 2 -7.34 14.06 3.35
C LYS A 2 -6.25 13.44 4.24
N ASN A 3 -6.46 12.18 4.66
CA ASN A 3 -5.50 11.39 5.44
C ASN A 3 -4.68 10.47 4.53
N ALA A 4 -3.42 10.26 4.88
CA ALA A 4 -2.62 9.20 4.30
C ALA A 4 -1.82 8.45 5.38
N MET A 5 -1.34 7.25 5.02
CA MET A 5 -0.37 6.48 5.81
C MET A 5 0.76 6.00 4.90
N ILE A 6 1.99 6.13 5.39
CA ILE A 6 3.17 5.56 4.73
C ILE A 6 3.68 4.39 5.56
N PHE A 7 3.79 3.21 4.95
CA PHE A 7 4.45 2.06 5.58
C PHE A 7 5.96 2.19 5.52
N ALA A 8 6.57 2.56 6.66
CA ALA A 8 8.01 2.75 6.80
C ALA A 8 8.67 1.83 7.86
N ALA A 9 7.88 0.97 8.54
CA ALA A 9 8.36 0.07 9.59
C ALA A 9 9.14 -1.17 9.09
N GLY A 10 9.24 -1.37 7.78
CA GLY A 10 9.89 -2.54 7.19
C GLY A 10 11.39 -2.61 7.48
N LEU A 11 11.91 -3.80 7.81
CA LEU A 11 13.31 -4.05 8.15
C LEU A 11 14.31 -3.81 6.99
N GLY A 12 13.85 -3.82 5.75
CA GLY A 12 14.68 -3.55 4.58
C GLY A 12 15.78 -4.59 4.30
N THR A 13 15.63 -5.83 4.79
CA THR A 13 16.66 -6.88 4.70
C THR A 13 17.15 -7.18 3.27
N ARG A 14 16.29 -6.98 2.28
CA ARG A 14 16.62 -7.18 0.85
C ARG A 14 17.47 -6.05 0.25
N LEU A 15 17.56 -4.90 0.94
CA LEU A 15 18.32 -3.70 0.52
C LEU A 15 19.73 -3.66 1.11
N LYS A 16 20.16 -4.68 1.86
CA LYS A 16 21.55 -4.73 2.36
C LYS A 16 22.55 -4.64 1.20
N PRO A 17 23.68 -3.91 1.37
CA PRO A 17 24.18 -3.30 2.61
C PRO A 17 23.61 -1.90 2.93
N TYR A 18 22.76 -1.30 2.07
CA TYR A 18 22.24 0.08 2.29
C TYR A 18 21.49 0.24 3.61
N THR A 19 20.88 -0.85 4.11
CA THR A 19 20.09 -0.83 5.36
C THR A 19 20.83 -1.39 6.58
N ASP A 20 22.16 -1.52 6.52
CA ASP A 20 22.92 -1.99 7.68
C ASP A 20 22.96 -0.97 8.84
N HIS A 21 22.85 0.33 8.52
CA HIS A 21 22.93 1.43 9.48
C HIS A 21 21.81 2.48 9.36
N CYS A 22 20.82 2.25 8.50
CA CYS A 22 19.66 3.12 8.38
C CYS A 22 18.40 2.32 8.05
N PRO A 23 17.21 2.86 8.36
CA PRO A 23 15.97 2.21 7.97
C PRO A 23 15.76 2.31 6.45
N LYS A 24 15.01 1.37 5.88
CA LYS A 24 14.68 1.35 4.45
C LYS A 24 14.15 2.70 3.94
N ALA A 25 13.33 3.37 4.71
CA ALA A 25 12.73 4.66 4.38
C ALA A 25 13.77 5.79 4.18
N MET A 26 14.98 5.62 4.74
CA MET A 26 16.10 6.57 4.63
C MET A 26 17.08 6.22 3.51
N VAL A 27 16.91 5.10 2.80
CA VAL A 27 17.70 4.80 1.61
C VAL A 27 17.38 5.82 0.52
N GLU A 28 18.43 6.37 -0.11
CA GLU A 28 18.28 7.42 -1.12
C GLU A 28 17.92 6.86 -2.49
N VAL A 29 17.00 7.56 -3.14
CA VAL A 29 16.65 7.41 -4.56
C VAL A 29 16.73 8.80 -5.19
N ALA A 30 17.45 8.96 -6.29
CA ALA A 30 17.66 10.27 -6.94
C ALA A 30 18.09 11.39 -5.97
N GLY A 31 19.00 11.08 -5.02
CA GLY A 31 19.58 12.04 -4.09
C GLY A 31 18.68 12.48 -2.92
N ARG A 32 17.57 11.77 -2.67
CA ARG A 32 16.68 12.00 -1.50
C ARG A 32 16.25 10.69 -0.86
N PRO A 33 16.06 10.62 0.47
CA PRO A 33 15.47 9.47 1.14
C PRO A 33 14.07 9.10 0.58
N MET A 34 13.76 7.81 0.51
CA MET A 34 12.47 7.34 0.02
C MET A 34 11.29 8.03 0.73
N ILE A 35 11.38 8.21 2.07
CA ILE A 35 10.33 8.88 2.85
C ILE A 35 10.06 10.31 2.37
N ALA A 36 11.10 11.05 1.98
CA ALA A 36 10.95 12.42 1.50
C ALA A 36 10.18 12.49 0.17
N HIS A 37 10.46 11.55 -0.74
CA HIS A 37 9.71 11.45 -2.00
C HIS A 37 8.21 11.22 -1.73
N GLN A 38 7.87 10.29 -0.84
CA GLN A 38 6.47 9.98 -0.56
C GLN A 38 5.74 11.12 0.15
N LEU A 39 6.39 11.79 1.12
CA LEU A 39 5.79 12.93 1.82
C LEU A 39 5.55 14.11 0.86
N LEU A 40 6.53 14.45 0.02
CA LEU A 40 6.38 15.51 -0.99
C LEU A 40 5.24 15.19 -1.95
N ARG A 41 5.19 13.97 -2.45
CA ARG A 41 4.15 13.52 -3.37
C ARG A 41 2.75 13.57 -2.77
N LEU A 42 2.59 13.14 -1.51
CA LEU A 42 1.32 13.24 -0.80
C LEU A 42 0.91 14.71 -0.59
N ARG A 43 1.87 15.58 -0.19
CA ARG A 43 1.61 17.02 -0.07
C ARG A 43 1.09 17.61 -1.38
N ASP A 44 1.78 17.31 -2.49
CA ASP A 44 1.46 17.87 -3.81
C ASP A 44 0.13 17.33 -4.37
N ALA A 45 -0.30 16.13 -3.92
CA ALA A 45 -1.64 15.57 -4.14
C ALA A 45 -2.71 16.07 -3.16
N GLY A 46 -2.40 17.11 -2.35
CA GLY A 46 -3.36 17.77 -1.47
C GLY A 46 -3.71 17.01 -0.19
N PHE A 47 -2.86 16.07 0.25
CA PHE A 47 -2.98 15.48 1.58
C PHE A 47 -2.46 16.44 2.63
N HIS A 48 -3.04 16.40 3.85
CA HIS A 48 -2.68 17.31 4.95
C HIS A 48 -2.12 16.55 6.15
N ARG A 49 -2.73 15.41 6.50
CA ARG A 49 -2.28 14.55 7.60
C ARG A 49 -1.70 13.26 7.06
N VAL A 50 -0.48 12.94 7.48
CA VAL A 50 0.21 11.70 7.10
C VAL A 50 0.69 10.98 8.34
N VAL A 51 0.26 9.73 8.52
CA VAL A 51 0.77 8.84 9.56
C VAL A 51 1.90 8.01 8.98
N VAL A 52 3.05 7.99 9.64
CA VAL A 52 4.20 7.16 9.26
C VAL A 52 4.42 6.13 10.35
N ASN A 53 4.30 4.83 10.03
CA ASN A 53 4.69 3.82 11.00
C ASN A 53 6.21 3.64 11.01
N VAL A 54 6.78 3.51 12.20
CA VAL A 54 8.23 3.42 12.41
C VAL A 54 8.57 2.23 13.32
N HIS A 55 9.70 1.56 13.04
CA HIS A 55 10.18 0.44 13.83
C HIS A 55 11.70 0.50 14.00
N HIS A 56 12.46 -0.16 13.12
CA HIS A 56 13.92 -0.20 13.17
C HIS A 56 14.52 1.16 12.78
N TYR A 57 15.45 1.67 13.57
CA TYR A 57 16.05 3.02 13.44
C TYR A 57 14.98 4.14 13.37
N ALA A 58 13.92 4.04 14.16
CA ALA A 58 12.79 4.97 14.15
C ALA A 58 13.20 6.43 14.26
N GLU A 59 14.15 6.74 15.14
CA GLU A 59 14.66 8.10 15.39
C GLU A 59 15.20 8.75 14.10
N GLN A 60 15.90 8.00 13.25
CA GLN A 60 16.44 8.55 12.00
C GLN A 60 15.33 9.08 11.08
N ILE A 61 14.18 8.39 11.02
CA ILE A 61 13.02 8.85 10.23
C ILE A 61 12.41 10.08 10.90
N ILE A 62 12.15 10.00 12.21
CA ILE A 62 11.51 11.06 12.99
C ILE A 62 12.35 12.35 12.93
N ASP A 63 13.64 12.25 13.21
CA ASP A 63 14.55 13.40 13.22
C ASP A 63 14.66 14.04 11.83
N TYR A 64 14.77 13.22 10.77
CA TYR A 64 14.85 13.71 9.40
C TYR A 64 13.56 14.44 8.98
N VAL A 65 12.39 13.88 9.27
CA VAL A 65 11.11 14.49 8.94
C VAL A 65 10.95 15.82 9.70
N ASN A 66 11.25 15.85 10.99
CA ASN A 66 11.15 17.05 11.82
C ASN A 66 12.14 18.13 11.38
N ALA A 67 13.40 17.77 11.08
CA ALA A 67 14.42 18.69 10.60
C ALA A 67 14.06 19.35 9.25
N ASN A 68 13.20 18.70 8.45
CA ASN A 68 12.69 19.22 7.18
C ASN A 68 11.29 19.87 7.31
N GLY A 69 10.90 20.29 8.54
CA GLY A 69 9.60 20.96 8.77
C GLY A 69 8.40 20.12 8.39
N ALA A 70 8.51 18.79 8.58
CA ALA A 70 7.49 17.80 8.19
C ALA A 70 7.01 17.98 6.72
N PHE A 71 7.83 18.58 5.88
CA PHE A 71 7.52 18.88 4.47
C PHE A 71 6.25 19.74 4.26
N GLY A 72 5.82 20.49 5.30
CA GLY A 72 4.59 21.28 5.29
C GLY A 72 3.31 20.48 5.54
N LEU A 73 3.43 19.24 6.03
CA LEU A 73 2.34 18.33 6.39
C LEU A 73 2.17 18.24 7.91
N GLU A 74 1.03 17.78 8.38
CA GLU A 74 0.87 17.24 9.73
C GLU A 74 1.32 15.79 9.73
N VAL A 75 2.58 15.52 10.12
CA VAL A 75 3.13 14.16 10.18
C VAL A 75 3.04 13.63 11.60
N LEU A 76 2.35 12.47 11.76
CA LEU A 76 2.23 11.73 13.00
C LEU A 76 2.96 10.40 12.88
N PHE A 77 3.55 9.92 13.97
CA PHE A 77 4.29 8.66 13.96
C PHE A 77 3.56 7.57 14.74
N SER A 78 3.33 6.42 14.07
CA SER A 78 2.83 5.20 14.71
C SER A 78 4.02 4.33 15.10
N ASP A 79 4.31 4.26 16.40
CA ASP A 79 5.51 3.60 16.93
C ASP A 79 5.33 2.09 17.05
N GLU A 80 6.03 1.32 16.22
CA GLU A 80 6.04 -0.15 16.22
C GLU A 80 7.36 -0.73 16.81
N ARG A 81 8.19 0.05 17.49
CA ARG A 81 9.49 -0.41 18.01
C ARG A 81 9.41 -1.63 18.93
N GLY A 82 8.32 -1.79 19.65
CA GLY A 82 8.09 -2.94 20.52
C GLY A 82 7.81 -4.24 19.77
N GLN A 83 7.15 -4.15 18.62
CA GLN A 83 6.76 -5.30 17.80
C GLN A 83 6.40 -4.84 16.39
N LEU A 84 6.93 -5.54 15.36
CA LEU A 84 6.52 -5.35 13.98
C LEU A 84 5.13 -5.97 13.76
N LEU A 85 4.18 -5.16 13.27
CA LEU A 85 2.76 -5.52 13.26
C LEU A 85 2.26 -6.06 11.91
N ASP A 86 3.13 -6.10 10.87
CA ASP A 86 2.73 -6.32 9.49
C ASP A 86 1.77 -5.20 9.00
N THR A 87 1.34 -5.27 7.76
CA THR A 87 0.61 -4.19 7.10
C THR A 87 -0.78 -3.92 7.69
N GLY A 88 -1.53 -4.95 8.03
CA GLY A 88 -2.85 -4.80 8.64
C GLY A 88 -2.79 -4.33 10.09
N GLY A 89 -1.88 -4.91 10.89
CA GLY A 89 -1.67 -4.50 12.27
C GLY A 89 -1.12 -3.08 12.38
N GLY A 90 -0.28 -2.65 11.44
CA GLY A 90 0.19 -1.27 11.33
C GLY A 90 -0.95 -0.28 11.12
N ILE A 91 -1.89 -0.58 10.20
CA ILE A 91 -3.10 0.24 10.02
C ILE A 91 -3.93 0.26 11.29
N ARG A 92 -4.22 -0.93 11.87
CA ARG A 92 -4.99 -1.07 13.12
C ARG A 92 -4.46 -0.17 14.23
N LYS A 93 -3.14 -0.15 14.42
CA LYS A 93 -2.47 0.69 15.44
C LYS A 93 -2.59 2.19 15.12
N ALA A 94 -2.54 2.56 13.85
CA ALA A 94 -2.59 3.94 13.40
C ALA A 94 -4.00 4.56 13.40
N ILE A 95 -5.09 3.79 13.56
CA ILE A 95 -6.47 4.27 13.45
C ILE A 95 -6.74 5.51 14.31
N SER A 96 -6.24 5.54 15.55
CA SER A 96 -6.44 6.68 16.45
C SER A 96 -5.72 7.97 16.05
N LEU A 97 -4.82 7.90 15.07
CA LEU A 97 -4.05 9.02 14.55
C LEU A 97 -4.68 9.63 13.28
N PHE A 98 -5.65 8.95 12.66
CA PHE A 98 -6.38 9.46 11.51
C PHE A 98 -7.51 10.39 11.93
N ASP A 99 -7.96 11.21 10.99
CA ASP A 99 -9.28 11.84 11.06
C ASP A 99 -10.32 10.72 10.87
N ALA A 100 -11.20 10.54 11.87
CA ALA A 100 -12.10 9.40 11.96
C ALA A 100 -13.16 9.34 10.84
N ASP A 101 -13.46 10.48 10.22
CA ASP A 101 -14.56 10.62 9.25
C ASP A 101 -14.08 10.64 7.80
N SER A 102 -12.76 10.57 7.57
CA SER A 102 -12.18 10.67 6.23
C SER A 102 -11.49 9.37 5.83
N PRO A 103 -11.56 8.95 4.54
CA PRO A 103 -10.78 7.84 4.03
C PRO A 103 -9.28 8.02 4.26
N VAL A 104 -8.53 6.92 4.20
CA VAL A 104 -7.07 6.92 4.35
C VAL A 104 -6.43 6.31 3.12
N LEU A 105 -5.59 7.09 2.43
CA LEU A 105 -4.71 6.54 1.39
C LEU A 105 -3.49 5.91 2.05
N ILE A 106 -3.20 4.66 1.71
CA ILE A 106 -2.08 3.90 2.26
C ILE A 106 -1.06 3.64 1.15
N HIS A 107 0.21 3.89 1.46
CA HIS A 107 1.29 3.83 0.49
C HIS A 107 2.53 3.17 1.10
N ASN A 108 3.11 2.19 0.43
CA ASN A 108 4.40 1.64 0.84
C ASN A 108 5.52 2.64 0.53
N VAL A 109 6.45 2.86 1.46
CA VAL A 109 7.55 3.83 1.31
C VAL A 109 8.47 3.54 0.12
N ASP A 110 8.62 2.28 -0.25
CA ASP A 110 9.49 1.79 -1.33
C ASP A 110 8.81 1.68 -2.70
N ILE A 111 7.57 2.06 -2.82
CA ILE A 111 6.87 2.08 -4.12
C ILE A 111 7.05 3.44 -4.78
N PHE A 112 7.60 3.41 -5.99
CA PHE A 112 7.72 4.57 -6.87
C PHE A 112 6.82 4.36 -8.09
N SER A 113 5.97 5.32 -8.38
CA SER A 113 5.03 5.24 -9.51
C SER A 113 4.56 6.63 -9.94
N ASN A 114 3.99 6.72 -11.13
CA ASN A 114 3.29 7.91 -11.62
C ASN A 114 1.78 7.87 -11.34
N ALA A 115 1.32 7.08 -10.35
CA ALA A 115 -0.09 7.04 -9.98
C ALA A 115 -0.58 8.44 -9.56
N ASP A 116 -1.74 8.84 -10.05
CA ASP A 116 -2.44 10.03 -9.56
C ASP A 116 -3.13 9.68 -8.23
N LEU A 117 -2.49 10.10 -7.13
CA LEU A 117 -2.97 9.79 -5.77
C LEU A 117 -4.22 10.59 -5.41
N GLU A 118 -4.37 11.80 -5.96
CA GLU A 118 -5.55 12.61 -5.74
C GLU A 118 -6.77 12.01 -6.42
N THR A 119 -6.66 11.68 -7.69
CA THR A 119 -7.74 11.01 -8.44
C THR A 119 -8.12 9.67 -7.80
N LEU A 120 -7.15 8.86 -7.38
CA LEU A 120 -7.42 7.59 -6.68
C LEU A 120 -8.25 7.80 -5.40
N TYR A 121 -7.92 8.84 -4.63
CA TYR A 121 -8.63 9.18 -3.40
C TYR A 121 -10.07 9.67 -3.68
N LEU A 122 -10.24 10.59 -4.62
CA LEU A 122 -11.54 11.14 -4.99
C LEU A 122 -12.46 10.08 -5.61
N ASP A 123 -11.93 9.23 -6.48
CA ASP A 123 -12.66 8.11 -7.07
C ASP A 123 -13.16 7.12 -6.00
N HIS A 124 -12.37 6.91 -4.94
CA HIS A 124 -12.77 6.08 -3.82
C HIS A 124 -13.98 6.67 -3.08
N GLU A 125 -13.95 7.98 -2.77
CA GLU A 125 -15.05 8.68 -2.12
C GLU A 125 -16.33 8.61 -2.99
N GLU A 126 -16.22 8.86 -4.30
CA GLU A 126 -17.35 8.81 -5.22
C GLU A 126 -17.98 7.41 -5.33
N LYS A 127 -17.15 6.37 -5.39
CA LYS A 127 -17.63 4.98 -5.54
C LYS A 127 -18.22 4.41 -4.25
N GLY A 128 -17.94 4.99 -3.08
CA GLY A 128 -18.40 4.51 -1.79
C GLY A 128 -17.97 3.06 -1.50
N ALA A 129 -16.76 2.68 -1.93
CA ALA A 129 -16.19 1.37 -1.66
C ALA A 129 -15.65 1.30 -0.21
N ASP A 130 -15.58 0.11 0.38
CA ASP A 130 -14.89 -0.07 1.66
C ASP A 130 -13.37 0.02 1.48
N ALA A 131 -12.83 -0.50 0.36
CA ALA A 131 -11.47 -0.23 -0.08
C ALA A 131 -11.37 -0.16 -1.61
N SER A 132 -10.45 0.70 -2.10
CA SER A 132 -10.06 0.83 -3.50
C SER A 132 -8.59 0.45 -3.65
N LEU A 133 -8.31 -0.64 -4.38
CA LEU A 133 -6.98 -1.21 -4.52
C LEU A 133 -6.40 -0.80 -5.89
N LEU A 134 -5.31 -0.03 -5.91
CA LEU A 134 -4.61 0.26 -7.16
C LEU A 134 -3.90 -0.99 -7.65
N VAL A 135 -4.22 -1.41 -8.85
CA VAL A 135 -3.73 -2.66 -9.43
C VAL A 135 -3.27 -2.48 -10.88
N SER A 136 -2.49 -3.42 -11.38
CA SER A 136 -2.03 -3.39 -12.78
C SER A 136 -1.84 -4.81 -13.35
N LYS A 137 -1.74 -4.89 -14.69
CA LYS A 137 -1.41 -6.12 -15.44
C LYS A 137 0.11 -6.35 -15.49
N ARG A 138 0.81 -6.29 -14.38
CA ARG A 138 2.24 -6.62 -14.34
C ARG A 138 2.46 -8.07 -13.93
N GLU A 139 3.57 -8.64 -14.33
CA GLU A 139 3.97 -9.98 -13.88
C GLU A 139 4.33 -9.98 -12.39
N THR A 140 3.79 -10.96 -11.68
CA THR A 140 4.07 -11.23 -10.26
C THR A 140 3.72 -12.69 -9.95
N SER A 141 4.16 -13.19 -8.80
CA SER A 141 3.72 -14.50 -8.30
C SER A 141 2.35 -14.44 -7.60
N ARG A 142 1.91 -13.27 -7.17
CA ARG A 142 0.74 -13.09 -6.30
C ARG A 142 -0.23 -12.12 -6.92
N TYR A 143 -1.45 -12.58 -7.19
CA TYR A 143 -2.50 -11.79 -7.77
C TYR A 143 -3.71 -11.70 -6.85
N PHE A 144 -4.36 -10.56 -6.84
CA PHE A 144 -5.78 -10.48 -6.53
C PHE A 144 -6.59 -10.86 -7.77
N VAL A 145 -7.72 -11.51 -7.54
CA VAL A 145 -8.67 -11.89 -8.59
C VAL A 145 -9.93 -11.06 -8.41
N PHE A 146 -10.32 -10.38 -9.47
CA PHE A 146 -11.51 -9.53 -9.48
C PHE A 146 -12.53 -10.09 -10.48
N ASP A 147 -13.82 -9.96 -10.14
CA ASP A 147 -14.92 -10.30 -11.05
C ASP A 147 -15.14 -9.20 -12.13
N ASP A 148 -16.11 -9.42 -12.99
CA ASP A 148 -16.54 -8.47 -14.05
C ASP A 148 -17.10 -7.15 -13.47
N ALA A 149 -17.63 -7.18 -12.23
CA ALA A 149 -18.09 -6.01 -11.50
C ALA A 149 -16.96 -5.28 -10.71
N ASN A 150 -15.69 -5.61 -10.96
CA ASN A 150 -14.51 -5.06 -10.27
C ASN A 150 -14.42 -5.37 -8.76
N ARG A 151 -15.11 -6.39 -8.25
CA ARG A 151 -15.06 -6.80 -6.85
C ARG A 151 -13.98 -7.85 -6.64
N LEU A 152 -13.25 -7.74 -5.55
CA LEU A 152 -12.30 -8.76 -5.11
C LEU A 152 -13.04 -10.06 -4.78
N VAL A 153 -12.63 -11.18 -5.39
CA VAL A 153 -13.24 -12.50 -5.16
C VAL A 153 -12.24 -13.55 -4.67
N ALA A 154 -10.95 -13.38 -4.95
CA ALA A 154 -9.92 -14.32 -4.51
C ALA A 154 -8.52 -13.68 -4.49
N TRP A 155 -7.59 -14.41 -3.90
CA TRP A 155 -6.15 -14.23 -4.04
C TRP A 155 -5.54 -15.52 -4.58
N LYS A 156 -4.57 -15.40 -5.50
CA LYS A 156 -3.89 -16.54 -6.13
C LYS A 156 -2.38 -16.36 -6.13
N ASN A 157 -1.65 -17.41 -5.83
CA ASN A 157 -0.21 -17.51 -6.05
C ASN A 157 0.06 -18.48 -7.20
N ILE A 158 0.52 -17.97 -8.34
CA ILE A 158 0.74 -18.77 -9.54
C ILE A 158 1.97 -19.70 -9.46
N HIS A 159 2.92 -19.44 -8.55
CA HIS A 159 4.08 -20.31 -8.37
C HIS A 159 3.76 -21.54 -7.50
N THR A 160 2.91 -21.37 -6.49
CA THR A 160 2.53 -22.47 -5.59
C THR A 160 1.21 -23.13 -5.97
N GLY A 161 0.42 -22.52 -6.87
CA GLY A 161 -0.95 -22.92 -7.18
C GLY A 161 -1.96 -22.58 -6.08
N GLU A 162 -1.52 -21.94 -4.98
CA GLU A 162 -2.39 -21.63 -3.85
C GLU A 162 -3.46 -20.60 -4.24
N VAL A 163 -4.71 -20.93 -3.94
CA VAL A 163 -5.87 -20.03 -4.08
C VAL A 163 -6.52 -19.83 -2.72
N ARG A 164 -6.94 -18.61 -2.43
CA ARG A 164 -7.67 -18.22 -1.21
C ARG A 164 -8.91 -17.44 -1.61
N THR A 165 -10.07 -17.95 -1.24
CA THR A 165 -11.36 -17.31 -1.47
C THR A 165 -12.33 -17.63 -0.34
N VAL A 166 -13.31 -16.76 -0.14
CA VAL A 166 -14.45 -16.95 0.80
C VAL A 166 -15.76 -17.24 0.04
N TYR A 167 -15.70 -17.33 -1.29
CA TYR A 167 -16.86 -17.62 -2.12
C TYR A 167 -16.96 -19.13 -2.37
N ASP A 168 -18.07 -19.74 -1.94
CA ASP A 168 -18.33 -21.17 -2.14
C ASP A 168 -18.32 -21.53 -3.63
N GLY A 169 -17.65 -22.64 -3.96
CA GLY A 169 -17.58 -23.16 -5.33
C GLY A 169 -16.63 -22.41 -6.28
N LEU A 170 -15.95 -21.34 -5.83
CA LEU A 170 -15.05 -20.55 -6.68
C LEU A 170 -13.62 -21.12 -6.75
N GLN A 171 -13.23 -21.94 -5.82
CA GLN A 171 -11.86 -22.48 -5.67
C GLN A 171 -11.34 -23.08 -6.98
N ASP A 172 -12.02 -24.07 -7.54
CA ASP A 172 -11.57 -24.83 -8.73
C ASP A 172 -11.51 -23.91 -9.98
N ALA A 173 -12.47 -22.98 -10.11
CA ALA A 173 -12.48 -22.03 -11.21
C ALA A 173 -11.26 -21.08 -11.18
N ILE A 174 -10.84 -20.65 -9.99
CA ILE A 174 -9.68 -19.78 -9.84
C ILE A 174 -8.38 -20.60 -9.91
N GLU A 175 -8.33 -21.84 -9.43
CA GLU A 175 -7.17 -22.72 -9.58
C GLU A 175 -6.81 -22.95 -11.05
N SER A 176 -7.78 -23.16 -11.91
CA SER A 176 -7.61 -23.35 -13.35
C SER A 176 -7.39 -22.08 -14.16
N LEU A 177 -7.50 -20.89 -13.53
CA LEU A 177 -7.37 -19.60 -14.22
C LEU A 177 -5.90 -19.29 -14.53
N GLU A 178 -5.51 -19.35 -15.80
CA GLU A 178 -4.12 -19.03 -16.26
C GLU A 178 -3.93 -17.56 -16.62
N GLY A 179 -5.01 -16.81 -16.86
CA GLY A 179 -5.02 -15.40 -17.24
C GLY A 179 -6.40 -14.79 -17.11
N ASP A 180 -6.58 -13.60 -17.66
CA ASP A 180 -7.90 -12.95 -17.69
C ASP A 180 -8.87 -13.77 -18.59
N ASN A 181 -10.12 -13.88 -18.14
CA ASN A 181 -11.23 -14.39 -18.95
C ASN A 181 -12.44 -13.44 -18.85
N GLU A 182 -13.61 -13.84 -19.36
CA GLU A 182 -14.83 -13.01 -19.35
C GLU A 182 -15.33 -12.69 -17.94
N GLN A 183 -15.08 -13.57 -16.96
CA GLN A 183 -15.61 -13.46 -15.60
C GLN A 183 -14.59 -12.96 -14.60
N TYR A 184 -13.29 -13.28 -14.78
CA TYR A 184 -12.24 -13.03 -13.78
C TYR A 184 -11.00 -12.41 -14.39
N ARG A 185 -10.36 -11.53 -13.61
CA ARG A 185 -9.14 -10.82 -13.98
C ARG A 185 -8.08 -10.96 -12.89
N LEU A 186 -6.88 -11.37 -13.29
CA LEU A 186 -5.70 -11.43 -12.43
C LEU A 186 -5.02 -10.07 -12.39
N ARG A 187 -4.90 -9.47 -11.21
CA ARG A 187 -4.28 -8.14 -11.03
C ARG A 187 -3.23 -8.14 -9.95
N ALA A 188 -2.08 -7.58 -10.29
CA ALA A 188 -1.00 -7.35 -9.34
C ALA A 188 -1.30 -6.11 -8.49
N PHE A 189 -1.33 -6.28 -7.17
CA PHE A 189 -1.50 -5.17 -6.23
C PHE A 189 -0.27 -4.26 -6.23
N SER A 190 -0.46 -2.96 -6.29
CA SER A 190 0.64 -1.99 -6.39
C SER A 190 1.21 -1.54 -5.04
N GLY A 191 0.62 -1.92 -3.90
CA GLY A 191 1.02 -1.41 -2.58
C GLY A 191 0.48 0.01 -2.30
N ILE A 192 -0.50 0.46 -3.10
CA ILE A 192 -1.21 1.74 -2.94
C ILE A 192 -2.71 1.44 -2.92
N HIS A 193 -3.41 1.92 -1.91
CA HIS A 193 -4.85 1.70 -1.76
C HIS A 193 -5.49 2.74 -0.86
N VAL A 194 -6.82 2.87 -0.94
CA VAL A 194 -7.60 3.75 -0.06
C VAL A 194 -8.58 2.88 0.72
N ILE A 195 -8.73 3.15 2.01
CA ILE A 195 -9.69 2.48 2.89
C ILE A 195 -10.66 3.49 3.48
N SER A 196 -11.93 3.09 3.59
CA SER A 196 -12.97 3.88 4.27
C SER A 196 -12.94 3.71 5.78
N PRO A 197 -13.37 4.73 6.55
CA PRO A 197 -13.55 4.62 8.00
C PRO A 197 -14.51 3.49 8.43
N SER A 198 -15.43 3.06 7.56
CA SER A 198 -16.31 1.91 7.79
C SER A 198 -15.56 0.62 8.16
N LEU A 199 -14.30 0.47 7.71
CA LEU A 199 -13.46 -0.67 8.03
C LEU A 199 -12.75 -0.57 9.39
N PHE A 200 -12.67 0.60 10.01
CA PHE A 200 -11.90 0.78 11.25
C PHE A 200 -12.38 -0.15 12.39
N PRO A 201 -13.69 -0.29 12.67
CA PRO A 201 -14.15 -1.21 13.70
C PRO A 201 -13.77 -2.67 13.42
N LEU A 202 -13.82 -3.09 12.15
CA LEU A 202 -13.45 -4.45 11.75
C LEU A 202 -11.95 -4.69 11.87
N LEU A 203 -11.12 -3.71 11.48
CA LEU A 203 -9.67 -3.76 11.64
C LEU A 203 -9.27 -3.82 13.12
N GLN A 204 -9.96 -3.09 14.01
CA GLN A 204 -9.70 -3.10 15.45
C GLN A 204 -10.03 -4.45 16.12
N GLN A 205 -10.93 -5.24 15.54
CA GLN A 205 -11.28 -6.58 16.02
C GLN A 205 -10.28 -7.67 15.60
N GLN A 206 -9.38 -7.38 14.64
CA GLN A 206 -8.37 -8.33 14.20
C GLN A 206 -7.31 -8.56 15.30
N GLN A 207 -6.57 -9.66 15.18
CA GLN A 207 -5.37 -9.89 15.97
C GLN A 207 -4.35 -8.75 15.79
N GLU A 208 -3.36 -8.66 16.66
CA GLU A 208 -2.40 -7.55 16.63
C GLU A 208 -1.51 -7.55 15.38
N VAL A 209 -1.06 -8.72 14.96
CA VAL A 209 -0.17 -8.90 13.80
C VAL A 209 -0.91 -9.60 12.68
N PHE A 210 -1.14 -8.93 11.57
CA PHE A 210 -1.78 -9.52 10.39
C PHE A 210 -1.47 -8.73 9.11
N SER A 211 -1.59 -9.42 7.97
CA SER A 211 -1.41 -8.83 6.65
C SER A 211 -2.71 -8.23 6.14
N ILE A 212 -2.66 -6.99 5.62
CA ILE A 212 -3.82 -6.34 5.01
C ILE A 212 -4.31 -7.09 3.75
N THR A 213 -3.43 -7.76 3.01
CA THR A 213 -3.83 -8.55 1.84
C THR A 213 -4.67 -9.76 2.25
N ASN A 214 -4.33 -10.39 3.40
CA ASN A 214 -5.14 -11.48 3.95
C ASN A 214 -6.51 -10.97 4.43
N PHE A 215 -6.53 -9.83 5.10
CA PHE A 215 -7.76 -9.19 5.54
C PHE A 215 -8.73 -8.94 4.36
N TYR A 216 -8.23 -8.48 3.22
CA TYR A 216 -9.08 -8.20 2.07
C TYR A 216 -9.77 -9.45 1.55
N TRP A 217 -9.05 -10.52 1.19
CA TRP A 217 -9.72 -11.71 0.64
C TRP A 217 -10.62 -12.41 1.68
N GLN A 218 -10.27 -12.36 2.98
CA GLN A 218 -11.08 -12.96 4.06
C GLN A 218 -12.42 -12.23 4.28
N ASN A 219 -12.50 -10.96 3.96
CA ASN A 219 -13.70 -10.14 4.17
C ASN A 219 -14.40 -9.74 2.85
N ALA A 220 -13.96 -10.29 1.72
CA ALA A 220 -14.45 -9.92 0.40
C ALA A 220 -15.93 -10.24 0.15
N LEU A 221 -16.51 -11.19 0.89
CA LEU A 221 -17.92 -11.55 0.77
C LEU A 221 -18.86 -10.47 1.36
N LEU A 222 -18.44 -9.82 2.44
CA LEU A 222 -19.26 -8.88 3.22
C LEU A 222 -18.91 -7.41 2.95
N HIS A 223 -17.74 -7.15 2.36
CA HIS A 223 -17.22 -5.82 2.12
C HIS A 223 -16.88 -5.59 0.64
N ARG A 224 -17.10 -4.36 0.20
CA ARG A 224 -16.86 -3.98 -1.18
C ARG A 224 -15.42 -3.51 -1.38
N PHE A 225 -14.54 -4.45 -1.77
CA PHE A 225 -13.16 -4.17 -2.17
C PHE A 225 -13.08 -4.11 -3.69
N CYS A 226 -12.79 -2.92 -4.22
CA CYS A 226 -12.82 -2.65 -5.64
C CYS A 226 -11.42 -2.53 -6.24
N CYS A 227 -11.25 -3.01 -7.47
CA CYS A 227 -10.05 -2.70 -8.22
C CYS A 227 -10.12 -1.30 -8.84
N VAL A 228 -8.98 -0.60 -8.81
CA VAL A 228 -8.74 0.58 -9.63
C VAL A 228 -7.58 0.22 -10.56
N GLU A 229 -7.88 0.06 -11.84
CA GLU A 229 -6.87 -0.27 -12.85
C GLU A 229 -5.94 0.92 -13.06
N ALA A 230 -4.64 0.69 -12.97
CA ALA A 230 -3.65 1.69 -13.33
C ALA A 230 -3.75 2.05 -14.83
N PRO A 231 -3.43 3.29 -15.23
CA PRO A 231 -3.46 3.72 -16.63
C PRO A 231 -2.44 2.94 -17.48
N ARG A 232 -2.56 3.03 -18.82
CA ARG A 232 -1.69 2.28 -19.76
C ARG A 232 -0.22 2.67 -19.68
N ASP A 233 0.05 3.92 -19.34
CA ASP A 233 1.37 4.52 -19.15
C ASP A 233 1.84 4.46 -17.69
N PHE A 234 1.34 3.51 -16.93
CA PHE A 234 1.69 3.32 -15.53
C PHE A 234 3.13 2.83 -15.37
N HIS A 235 3.95 3.67 -14.75
CA HIS A 235 5.28 3.33 -14.28
C HIS A 235 5.22 2.94 -12.81
N TRP A 236 5.78 1.79 -12.46
CA TRP A 236 5.77 1.26 -11.10
C TRP A 236 7.07 0.49 -10.80
N VAL A 237 7.66 0.78 -9.66
CA VAL A 237 8.88 0.11 -9.17
C VAL A 237 8.77 -0.13 -7.66
N ASP A 238 9.03 -1.37 -7.22
CA ASP A 238 9.36 -1.74 -5.83
C ASP A 238 10.88 -1.55 -5.65
N ALA A 239 11.29 -0.46 -5.00
CA ALA A 239 12.68 -0.14 -4.68
C ALA A 239 13.22 -0.93 -3.46
N GLY A 240 12.59 -2.04 -3.09
CA GLY A 240 12.98 -2.90 -1.97
C GLY A 240 14.22 -3.77 -2.22
N LYS A 241 14.92 -3.59 -3.37
CA LYS A 241 16.16 -4.31 -3.71
C LYS A 241 17.16 -3.35 -4.35
N PRO A 242 18.49 -3.56 -4.18
CA PRO A 242 19.53 -2.68 -4.72
C PRO A 242 19.42 -2.45 -6.23
N GLU A 243 19.16 -3.49 -7.01
CA GLU A 243 19.04 -3.41 -8.47
C GLU A 243 17.84 -2.59 -8.95
N ALA A 244 16.86 -2.32 -8.09
CA ALA A 244 15.69 -1.52 -8.43
C ALA A 244 15.87 -0.02 -8.16
N LEU A 245 16.91 0.40 -7.42
CA LEU A 245 17.11 1.81 -7.04
C LEU A 245 17.31 2.72 -8.25
N ALA A 246 18.10 2.29 -9.24
CA ALA A 246 18.31 3.06 -10.47
C ALA A 246 17.00 3.26 -11.24
N LYS A 247 16.20 2.20 -11.38
CA LYS A 247 14.89 2.27 -12.05
C LYS A 247 13.89 3.13 -11.28
N ALA A 248 13.95 3.12 -9.95
CA ALA A 248 13.13 4.02 -9.13
C ALA A 248 13.51 5.49 -9.37
N ALA A 249 14.80 5.79 -9.53
CA ALA A 249 15.26 7.13 -9.87
C ALA A 249 14.76 7.61 -11.26
N GLU A 250 14.66 6.71 -12.24
CA GLU A 250 14.04 7.02 -13.54
C GLU A 250 12.56 7.39 -13.38
N VAL A 251 11.80 6.62 -12.58
CA VAL A 251 10.37 6.92 -12.31
C VAL A 251 10.23 8.27 -11.61
N VAL A 252 11.11 8.60 -10.66
CA VAL A 252 11.12 9.94 -10.03
C VAL A 252 11.28 11.04 -11.07
N SER A 253 12.20 10.89 -12.03
CA SER A 253 12.44 11.91 -13.05
C SER A 253 11.29 12.10 -14.05
N LEU A 254 10.39 11.12 -14.17
CA LEU A 254 9.20 11.18 -15.02
C LEU A 254 7.98 11.76 -14.29
N SER A 255 8.01 11.79 -12.95
CA SER A 255 6.85 12.12 -12.11
C SER A 255 6.94 13.50 -11.44
N TYR A 256 8.09 14.20 -11.62
CA TYR A 256 8.38 15.53 -11.04
C TYR A 256 8.86 16.53 -12.11
#